data_c9ab422ed8369c76ae1da048ca4763fc
#
_entry.id   c9ab422ed8369c76ae1da048ca4763fc
#
_cell.length_a   1.000
_cell.length_b   1.000
_cell.length_c   1.000
_cell.angle_alpha   90.00
_cell.angle_beta   90.00
_cell.angle_gamma   90.00
#
_symmetry.space_group_name_H-M   'P 1'
#
loop_
_entity.id
_entity.type
_entity.pdbx_description
1 polymer ?
#
loop_
_entity_poly.entity_id
_entity_poly.type
_entity_poly.pdbx_seq_one_letter_code
_entity_poly.pdbx_strand_id
1 'polypeptide(L)' 'MEEALRKLRVSGAYIHYDEEGDVLYVHFGDREALEGVEIGEGLIVDLDKDGEPAGLTITSFKTRLSLSKRS' A
#
# COMPACT_ATOMS: atom_id res chain seq x y z
N MET A 1 -4.09 -14.17 5.58
CA MET A 1 -4.12 -12.85 4.93
C MET A 1 -5.28 -11.96 5.39
N GLU A 2 -6.46 -12.52 5.46
CA GLU A 2 -7.63 -11.78 5.93
C GLU A 2 -7.45 -11.22 7.34
N GLU A 3 -6.86 -12.01 8.21
CA GLU A 3 -6.57 -11.58 9.57
C GLU A 3 -5.63 -10.40 9.63
N ALA A 4 -4.61 -10.41 8.78
CA ALA A 4 -3.66 -9.32 8.71
C ALA A 4 -4.33 -8.03 8.24
N LEU A 5 -5.26 -8.14 7.29
CA LEU A 5 -6.01 -6.99 6.80
C LEU A 5 -6.91 -6.41 7.89
N ARG A 6 -7.50 -7.27 8.70
CA ARG A 6 -8.32 -6.83 9.82
C ARG A 6 -7.50 -6.06 10.86
N LYS A 7 -6.29 -6.54 11.13
CA LYS A 7 -5.40 -5.87 12.07
C LYS A 7 -5.04 -4.48 11.59
N LEU A 8 -4.80 -4.33 10.29
CA LEU A 8 -4.50 -3.03 9.71
C LEU A 8 -5.67 -2.07 9.86
N ARG A 9 -6.89 -2.57 9.67
CA ARG A 9 -8.09 -1.75 9.83
C ARG A 9 -8.27 -1.30 11.27
N VAL A 10 -8.01 -2.19 12.21
CA VAL A 10 -8.09 -1.86 13.63
C VAL A 10 -7.09 -0.78 14.00
N SER A 11 -5.95 -0.77 13.33
CA SER A 11 -4.92 0.24 13.57
C SER A 11 -5.18 1.57 12.88
N GLY A 12 -6.35 1.73 12.24
CA GLY A 12 -6.68 2.97 11.56
C GLY A 12 -6.25 3.03 10.12
N ALA A 13 -5.73 1.93 9.60
CA ALA A 13 -5.36 1.84 8.19
C ALA A 13 -6.45 1.11 7.41
N TYR A 14 -6.55 1.39 6.13
CA TYR A 14 -7.42 0.60 5.28
C TYR A 14 -6.72 0.27 3.97
N ILE A 15 -7.21 -0.77 3.30
CA ILE A 15 -6.59 -1.31 2.11
C ILE A 15 -7.63 -1.35 0.99
N HIS A 16 -7.20 -0.94 -0.19
CA HIS A 16 -8.02 -1.02 -1.38
C HIS A 16 -7.20 -1.68 -2.47
N TYR A 17 -7.77 -2.70 -3.12
CA TYR A 17 -7.12 -3.37 -4.23
C TYR A 17 -7.86 -3.05 -5.53
N ASP A 18 -7.12 -2.53 -6.52
CA ASP A 18 -7.64 -2.25 -7.85
C ASP A 18 -7.32 -3.43 -8.76
N GLU A 19 -8.32 -4.24 -9.06
CA GLU A 19 -8.15 -5.43 -9.88
C GLU A 19 -7.72 -5.13 -11.31
N GLU A 20 -8.22 -4.07 -11.88
CA GLU A 20 -7.89 -3.70 -13.26
C GLU A 20 -6.43 -3.35 -13.42
N GLY A 21 -5.92 -2.54 -12.51
CA GLY A 21 -4.54 -2.10 -12.57
C GLY A 21 -3.58 -3.00 -11.82
N ASP A 22 -4.10 -3.96 -11.07
CA ASP A 22 -3.30 -4.82 -10.20
C ASP A 22 -2.47 -3.98 -9.22
N VAL A 23 -3.13 -3.03 -8.58
CA VAL A 23 -2.48 -2.10 -7.65
C VAL A 23 -3.11 -2.23 -6.28
N LEU A 24 -2.27 -2.35 -5.26
CA LEU A 24 -2.73 -2.36 -3.88
C LEU A 24 -2.43 -1.02 -3.24
N TYR A 25 -3.46 -0.41 -2.66
CA TYR A 25 -3.33 0.86 -1.95
C TYR A 25 -3.54 0.64 -0.46
N VAL A 26 -2.61 1.11 0.34
CA VAL A 26 -2.74 1.08 1.80
C VAL A 26 -2.74 2.53 2.27
N HIS A 27 -3.75 2.90 3.05
CA HIS A 27 -3.86 4.26 3.56
C HIS A 27 -3.84 4.25 5.09
N PHE A 28 -3.01 5.10 5.67
CA PHE A 28 -2.83 5.17 7.12
C PHE A 28 -3.65 6.29 7.75
N GLY A 29 -4.67 5.92 8.51
CA GLY A 29 -5.45 6.88 9.28
C GLY A 29 -6.07 8.00 8.46
N ASP A 30 -6.07 9.20 9.01
CA ASP A 30 -6.71 10.36 8.41
C ASP A 30 -5.73 11.27 7.66
N ARG A 31 -4.51 10.84 7.48
CA ARG A 31 -3.50 11.65 6.83
C ARG A 31 -3.77 11.77 5.34
N GLU A 32 -3.59 12.96 4.82
CA GLU A 32 -3.78 13.21 3.40
C GLU A 32 -2.47 13.01 2.66
N ALA A 33 -2.48 12.15 1.65
CA ALA A 33 -1.29 11.90 0.84
C ALA A 33 -1.11 13.05 -0.15
N LEU A 34 0.00 13.77 -0.02
CA LEU A 34 0.29 14.91 -0.89
C LEU A 34 1.41 14.63 -1.89
N GLU A 35 2.30 13.71 -1.58
CA GLU A 35 3.44 13.41 -2.44
C GLU A 35 3.73 11.92 -2.43
N GLY A 36 4.02 11.37 -3.61
CA GLY A 36 4.40 9.97 -3.73
C GLY A 36 5.88 9.87 -4.00
N VAL A 37 6.59 9.05 -3.24
CA VAL A 37 8.02 8.83 -3.43
C VAL A 37 8.24 7.36 -3.75
N GLU A 38 8.82 7.08 -4.90
CA GLU A 38 9.13 5.72 -5.29
C GLU A 38 10.37 5.24 -4.56
N ILE A 39 10.22 4.21 -3.74
CA ILE A 39 11.31 3.66 -2.94
C ILE A 39 11.87 2.38 -3.53
N GLY A 40 11.21 1.83 -4.52
CA GLY A 40 11.62 0.63 -5.22
C GLY A 40 10.77 0.50 -6.46
N GLU A 41 11.08 -0.43 -7.32
CA GLU A 41 10.31 -0.62 -8.55
C GLU A 41 8.86 -0.95 -8.22
N GLY A 42 7.97 -0.01 -8.52
CA GLY A 42 6.55 -0.18 -8.28
C GLY A 42 6.12 -0.06 -6.82
N LEU A 43 7.01 0.39 -5.95
CA LEU A 43 6.71 0.61 -4.54
C LEU A 43 6.78 2.11 -4.25
N ILE A 44 5.64 2.69 -3.92
CA ILE A 44 5.54 4.13 -3.70
C ILE A 44 5.04 4.40 -2.29
N VAL A 45 5.79 5.21 -1.56
CA VAL A 45 5.35 5.66 -0.24
C VAL A 45 4.69 7.02 -0.42
N ASP A 46 3.46 7.15 0.05
CA ASP A 46 2.73 8.41 0.00
C ASP A 46 3.00 9.17 1.30
N LEU A 47 3.41 10.42 1.15
CA LEU A 47 3.78 11.26 2.28
C LEU A 47 2.76 12.37 2.51
N ASP A 48 2.56 12.75 3.76
CA ASP A 48 1.69 13.87 4.10
C ASP A 48 2.46 15.20 4.05
N LYS A 49 1.81 16.27 4.49
CA LYS A 49 2.40 17.61 4.48
C LYS A 49 3.66 17.74 5.34
N ASP A 50 3.81 16.87 6.31
CA ASP A 50 4.95 16.87 7.22
C ASP A 50 6.05 15.92 6.81
N GLY A 51 5.88 15.26 5.65
CA GLY A 51 6.83 14.28 5.17
C GLY A 51 6.72 12.93 5.84
N GLU A 52 5.62 12.70 6.57
CA GLU A 52 5.39 11.43 7.24
C GLU A 52 4.61 10.47 6.35
N PRO A 53 4.80 9.16 6.50
CA PRO A 53 4.07 8.20 5.69
C PRO A 53 2.56 8.29 5.91
N ALA A 54 1.82 8.50 4.82
CA ALA A 54 0.36 8.56 4.84
C ALA A 54 -0.25 7.36 4.13
N GLY A 55 0.55 6.62 3.37
CA GLY A 55 0.05 5.45 2.68
C GLY A 55 1.15 4.77 1.89
N LEU A 56 0.77 3.70 1.21
CA LEU A 56 1.69 2.91 0.41
C LEU A 56 0.95 2.43 -0.83
N THR A 57 1.61 2.48 -1.97
CA THR A 57 1.05 2.00 -3.24
C THR A 57 1.98 0.93 -3.79
N ILE A 58 1.43 -0.24 -4.07
CA ILE A 58 2.20 -1.35 -4.60
C ILE A 58 1.61 -1.76 -5.94
N THR A 59 2.38 -1.58 -7.01
CA THR A 59 1.94 -1.94 -8.35
C THR A 59 2.29 -3.40 -8.65
N SER A 60 1.59 -3.99 -9.62
CA SER A 60 1.80 -5.39 -10.01
C SER A 60 1.75 -6.33 -8.81
N PHE A 61 0.75 -6.13 -7.97
CA PHE A 61 0.67 -6.81 -6.68
C PHE A 61 0.60 -8.33 -6.80
N LYS A 62 -0.26 -8.86 -7.66
CA LYS A 62 -0.40 -10.31 -7.84
C LYS A 62 0.88 -10.92 -8.40
N THR A 63 1.51 -10.23 -9.32
CA THR A 63 2.77 -10.69 -9.90
C THR A 63 3.84 -10.79 -8.83
N ARG A 64 3.90 -9.82 -7.93
CA ARG A 64 4.87 -9.85 -6.82
C ARG A 64 4.62 -11.01 -5.88
N LEU A 65 3.35 -11.31 -5.59
CA LEU A 65 3.03 -12.46 -4.75
C LEU A 65 3.44 -13.76 -5.40
N SER A 66 3.22 -13.88 -6.70
CA SER A 66 3.61 -15.09 -7.45
C SER A 66 5.11 -15.29 -7.42
N LEU A 67 5.88 -14.24 -7.62
CA LEU A 67 7.34 -14.32 -7.57
C LEU A 67 7.82 -14.70 -6.17
N SER A 68 7.18 -14.13 -5.16
CA SER A 68 7.50 -14.44 -3.77
C SER A 68 7.27 -15.91 -3.44
N LYS A 69 6.20 -16.48 -3.96
CA LYS A 69 5.88 -17.88 -3.73
C LYS A 69 6.85 -18.84 -4.42
N ARG A 70 7.50 -18.41 -5.46
CA ARG A 70 8.41 -19.25 -6.23
C ARG A 70 9.80 -19.34 -5.60
N SER A 71 10.12 -18.47 -4.72
CA SER A 71 11.45 -18.48 -4.05
C SER A 71 11.42 -19.17 -2.68
#